data_871026834b5dd4fc5bcd9f1710c07353
#
_entry.id   871026834b5dd4fc5bcd9f1710c07353
#
_cell.length_a   1.000
_cell.length_b   1.000
_cell.length_c   1.000
_cell.angle_alpha   90.00
_cell.angle_beta   90.00
_cell.angle_gamma   90.00
#
_symmetry.space_group_name_H-M   'P 1'
#
loop_
_entity.id
_entity.type
_entity.pdbx_description
1 polymer ?
#
loop_
_entity_poly.entity_id
_entity_poly.type
_entity_poly.pdbx_seq_one_letter_code
_entity_poly.pdbx_strand_id
1 'polypeptide(L)'
;MNTLLWLCGLERGTDAARVVESSWWAAAPLDRPWLLALVGLGLALAGINLLPQLAMRTSVRLWTFLLRAAMLGLLLVVLERIEWHTTLAVREPARWTVLVDDSASMATRDVDTKSRYQAAKADLDKLIERVGDDVVLTVRSLSGDALGDEPGAGPTPLGDAIAEQALQQRRCDRLVLLTDGRDSADRDLTALGDELKLRDTRVTVALYGSPVAPADRGISVQPERTVLRLGEELVVRCAITGPSAAGAVTLEEDGTVVGTIDAAADSGRFEFRHRPAKKGNHLYVVSLAGSDAATANNTMQFTVQVVDDKINVLLVEGFPRFEFKLFKSVLEVDPMVNLVSVCQVPGGGVHVQGEPLHRNPEQGLVSSRADLFKYDVVVLRDVPRNLFRAGGDTTESRLRAIVEFVTKRGGGLMVCGGQDVYRAGGYETSALAEVLPFDLGTHDSGEPQFEGQFFAEVAPTAVGHPLLRLLPDAAENRQRWNAMPKLDGSNNVGRFKPLATPLLTRTVQVPGKNDTTEDRTVPMLGVMTVGEGKVVGTAADTLWRWQLQPDFDDPPLTMLLANIVRYLAPPPDRKAERPIVSLNDAAPQVGQEVLLSTDLRDANF
;
A
#
# COMPACT_ATOMS: atom_id res chain seq x y z
N MET A 1 -37.89 -24.13 32.49
CA MET A 1 -37.12 -23.06 31.82
C MET A 1 -37.62 -22.80 30.40
N ASN A 2 -37.80 -23.83 29.56
CA ASN A 2 -38.28 -23.66 28.17
C ASN A 2 -39.72 -23.12 28.03
N THR A 3 -40.60 -23.37 28.98
CA THR A 3 -42.00 -22.88 28.99
C THR A 3 -42.11 -21.42 29.38
N LEU A 4 -41.20 -20.89 30.19
CA LEU A 4 -41.14 -19.48 30.59
C LEU A 4 -40.59 -18.60 29.45
N LEU A 5 -39.64 -19.11 28.66
CA LEU A 5 -39.08 -18.42 27.50
C LEU A 5 -40.12 -18.25 26.37
N TRP A 6 -40.97 -19.26 26.17
CA TRP A 6 -42.10 -19.18 25.23
C TRP A 6 -43.15 -18.16 25.64
N LEU A 7 -43.47 -18.08 26.95
CA LEU A 7 -44.39 -17.10 27.49
C LEU A 7 -43.90 -15.64 27.35
N CYS A 8 -42.59 -15.44 27.28
CA CYS A 8 -41.95 -14.15 27.09
C CYS A 8 -41.74 -13.77 25.60
N GLY A 9 -42.30 -14.55 24.66
CA GLY A 9 -42.19 -14.26 23.22
C GLY A 9 -40.80 -14.52 22.61
N LEU A 10 -39.93 -15.21 23.34
CA LEU A 10 -38.62 -15.64 22.81
C LEU A 10 -38.85 -16.99 22.11
N GLU A 11 -38.91 -16.96 20.79
CA GLU A 11 -38.91 -18.18 19.97
C GLU A 11 -37.71 -19.04 20.33
N ARG A 12 -37.87 -20.36 20.25
CA ARG A 12 -36.77 -21.31 20.35
C ARG A 12 -35.67 -20.87 19.41
N GLY A 13 -34.62 -20.26 19.97
CA GLY A 13 -33.43 -19.96 19.20
C GLY A 13 -32.95 -21.24 18.52
N THR A 14 -32.62 -21.14 17.23
CA THR A 14 -31.88 -22.15 16.51
C THR A 14 -30.67 -22.58 17.34
N ASP A 15 -30.20 -23.81 17.25
CA ASP A 15 -29.12 -24.43 18.04
C ASP A 15 -27.82 -23.61 18.14
N ALA A 16 -27.74 -22.47 17.44
CA ALA A 16 -26.60 -21.55 17.38
C ALA A 16 -26.47 -20.57 18.57
N ALA A 17 -27.51 -20.40 19.40
CA ALA A 17 -27.46 -19.46 20.51
C ALA A 17 -27.42 -20.17 21.86
N ARG A 18 -26.31 -20.04 22.57
CA ARG A 18 -26.17 -20.58 23.94
C ARG A 18 -26.34 -19.47 24.95
N VAL A 19 -27.27 -19.67 25.93
CA VAL A 19 -27.39 -18.76 27.08
C VAL A 19 -26.12 -18.86 27.92
N VAL A 20 -25.37 -17.77 28.00
CA VAL A 20 -24.10 -17.70 28.74
C VAL A 20 -24.40 -17.34 30.20
N GLU A 21 -25.31 -16.39 30.42
CA GLU A 21 -25.64 -15.90 31.71
C GLU A 21 -27.10 -15.40 31.74
N SER A 22 -27.83 -15.72 32.80
CA SER A 22 -29.14 -15.16 33.02
C SER A 22 -29.23 -14.68 34.46
N SER A 23 -29.57 -13.44 34.65
CA SER A 23 -29.70 -12.82 35.97
C SER A 23 -30.96 -11.94 36.07
N TRP A 24 -31.50 -11.88 37.26
CA TRP A 24 -32.59 -10.97 37.58
C TRP A 24 -32.00 -9.66 38.08
N TRP A 25 -32.39 -8.57 37.49
CA TRP A 25 -31.99 -7.24 37.93
C TRP A 25 -33.22 -6.43 38.27
N ALA A 26 -33.17 -5.67 39.40
CA ALA A 26 -34.16 -4.67 39.69
C ALA A 26 -33.73 -3.35 39.05
N ALA A 27 -34.52 -2.84 38.11
CA ALA A 27 -34.23 -1.59 37.44
C ALA A 27 -34.29 -0.35 38.36
N ALA A 28 -34.92 -0.53 39.53
CA ALA A 28 -34.98 0.48 40.59
C ALA A 28 -34.66 -0.16 41.93
N PRO A 29 -33.37 -0.29 42.35
CA PRO A 29 -33.01 -0.96 43.59
C PRO A 29 -33.62 -0.29 44.84
N LEU A 30 -34.00 -1.13 45.79
CA LEU A 30 -34.68 -0.77 47.06
C LEU A 30 -33.82 0.06 48.06
N ASP A 31 -32.77 0.71 47.63
CA ASP A 31 -31.93 1.58 48.45
C ASP A 31 -32.55 2.97 48.75
N ARG A 32 -33.80 3.16 48.34
CA ARG A 32 -34.56 4.38 48.66
C ARG A 32 -35.35 4.21 49.96
N PRO A 33 -34.91 4.80 51.09
CA PRO A 33 -35.54 4.60 52.41
C PRO A 33 -37.02 5.02 52.45
N TRP A 34 -37.46 5.89 51.55
CA TRP A 34 -38.85 6.30 51.41
C TRP A 34 -39.77 5.18 50.87
N LEU A 35 -39.24 4.24 50.08
CA LEU A 35 -40.01 3.08 49.58
C LEU A 35 -40.31 2.11 50.69
N LEU A 36 -39.33 1.85 51.56
CA LEU A 36 -39.55 1.05 52.80
C LEU A 36 -40.54 1.72 53.76
N ALA A 37 -40.47 3.05 53.86
CA ALA A 37 -41.41 3.83 54.62
C ALA A 37 -42.86 3.74 54.09
N LEU A 38 -43.01 3.79 52.72
CA LEU A 38 -44.30 3.59 52.04
C LEU A 38 -44.88 2.18 52.29
N VAL A 39 -44.04 1.16 52.24
CA VAL A 39 -44.43 -0.23 52.52
C VAL A 39 -44.88 -0.37 53.98
N GLY A 40 -44.08 0.16 54.87
CA GLY A 40 -44.45 0.17 56.32
C GLY A 40 -45.76 0.90 56.58
N LEU A 41 -45.95 2.06 55.94
CA LEU A 41 -47.19 2.82 56.02
C LEU A 41 -48.40 2.04 55.43
N GLY A 42 -48.18 1.39 54.29
CA GLY A 42 -49.21 0.58 53.60
C GLY A 42 -49.64 -0.62 54.47
N LEU A 43 -48.69 -1.31 55.11
CA LEU A 43 -48.99 -2.41 56.06
C LEU A 43 -49.67 -1.91 57.29
N ALA A 44 -49.29 -0.78 57.89
CA ALA A 44 -49.92 -0.14 59.01
C ALA A 44 -51.38 0.25 58.69
N LEU A 45 -51.64 0.87 57.57
CA LEU A 45 -52.98 1.23 57.10
C LEU A 45 -53.82 -0.02 56.79
N ALA A 46 -53.26 -1.09 56.28
CA ALA A 46 -53.96 -2.37 56.13
C ALA A 46 -54.33 -3.00 57.48
N GLY A 47 -53.46 -2.86 58.50
CA GLY A 47 -53.72 -3.28 59.87
C GLY A 47 -54.82 -2.43 60.55
N ILE A 48 -54.72 -1.10 60.45
CA ILE A 48 -55.70 -0.17 60.99
C ILE A 48 -57.11 -0.40 60.40
N ASN A 49 -57.19 -0.65 59.08
CA ASN A 49 -58.45 -0.96 58.41
C ASN A 49 -59.08 -2.29 58.85
N LEU A 50 -58.38 -3.14 59.61
CA LEU A 50 -58.95 -4.35 60.26
C LEU A 50 -59.63 -4.06 61.59
N LEU A 51 -59.39 -2.89 62.20
CA LEU A 51 -59.99 -2.51 63.50
C LEU A 51 -61.53 -2.44 63.45
N PRO A 52 -62.20 -1.85 62.46
CA PRO A 52 -63.66 -1.85 62.37
C PRO A 52 -64.22 -3.22 61.98
N GLN A 53 -63.43 -4.21 61.62
CA GLN A 53 -63.85 -5.56 61.24
C GLN A 53 -63.76 -6.55 62.44
N LEU A 54 -63.64 -6.04 63.67
CA LEU A 54 -63.52 -6.86 64.90
C LEU A 54 -64.74 -7.80 65.16
N ALA A 55 -65.91 -7.54 64.55
CA ALA A 55 -67.09 -8.39 64.63
C ALA A 55 -67.07 -9.57 63.59
N MET A 56 -66.12 -9.65 62.73
CA MET A 56 -66.03 -10.74 61.74
C MET A 56 -65.22 -11.93 62.29
N ARG A 57 -65.47 -13.13 61.75
CA ARG A 57 -64.70 -14.33 62.06
C ARG A 57 -63.21 -14.14 61.83
N THR A 58 -62.36 -14.61 62.74
CA THR A 58 -60.90 -14.47 62.70
C THR A 58 -60.27 -14.96 61.38
N SER A 59 -60.82 -16.00 60.77
CA SER A 59 -60.39 -16.52 59.49
C SER A 59 -60.57 -15.51 58.32
N VAL A 60 -61.68 -14.76 58.32
CA VAL A 60 -61.98 -13.78 57.31
C VAL A 60 -61.02 -12.57 57.39
N ARG A 61 -60.70 -12.15 58.63
CA ARG A 61 -59.73 -11.09 58.91
C ARG A 61 -58.30 -11.46 58.41
N LEU A 62 -57.92 -12.70 58.72
CA LEU A 62 -56.61 -13.20 58.27
C LEU A 62 -56.53 -13.23 56.73
N TRP A 63 -57.57 -13.73 56.08
CA TRP A 63 -57.59 -13.77 54.61
C TRP A 63 -57.62 -12.38 53.96
N THR A 64 -58.36 -11.42 54.49
CA THR A 64 -58.36 -10.04 53.98
C THR A 64 -57.01 -9.33 54.20
N PHE A 65 -56.34 -9.60 55.32
CA PHE A 65 -55.01 -9.10 55.57
C PHE A 65 -53.98 -9.72 54.59
N LEU A 66 -54.02 -11.04 54.43
CA LEU A 66 -53.14 -11.75 53.50
C LEU A 66 -53.33 -11.29 52.04
N LEU A 67 -54.60 -11.07 51.65
CA LEU A 67 -54.88 -10.56 50.28
C LEU A 67 -54.32 -9.17 50.09
N ARG A 68 -54.44 -8.26 51.02
CA ARG A 68 -53.88 -6.90 50.97
C ARG A 68 -52.38 -6.91 51.02
N ALA A 69 -51.76 -7.74 51.81
CA ALA A 69 -50.32 -7.92 51.86
C ALA A 69 -49.79 -8.48 50.55
N ALA A 70 -50.51 -9.43 49.93
CA ALA A 70 -50.16 -9.97 48.59
C ALA A 70 -50.31 -8.92 47.52
N MET A 71 -51.34 -8.07 47.51
CA MET A 71 -51.49 -6.95 46.60
C MET A 71 -50.36 -5.93 46.73
N LEU A 72 -49.97 -5.62 48.01
CA LEU A 72 -48.86 -4.71 48.26
C LEU A 72 -47.52 -5.29 47.76
N GLY A 73 -47.34 -6.61 48.02
CA GLY A 73 -46.18 -7.34 47.47
C GLY A 73 -46.13 -7.33 45.94
N LEU A 74 -47.28 -7.54 45.30
CA LEU A 74 -47.37 -7.47 43.83
C LEU A 74 -47.07 -6.05 43.31
N LEU A 75 -47.59 -5.03 44.01
CA LEU A 75 -47.30 -3.63 43.65
C LEU A 75 -45.81 -3.32 43.76
N LEU A 76 -45.13 -3.83 44.77
CA LEU A 76 -43.68 -3.69 44.92
C LEU A 76 -42.90 -4.35 43.80
N VAL A 77 -43.30 -5.57 43.42
CA VAL A 77 -42.68 -6.28 42.28
C VAL A 77 -42.83 -5.48 40.99
N VAL A 78 -44.00 -4.85 40.80
CA VAL A 78 -44.24 -3.98 39.62
C VAL A 78 -43.43 -2.68 39.70
N LEU A 79 -43.31 -2.07 40.91
CA LEU A 79 -42.53 -0.85 41.09
C LEU A 79 -41.01 -1.06 40.93
N GLU A 80 -40.53 -2.23 41.31
CA GLU A 80 -39.14 -2.62 41.19
C GLU A 80 -38.73 -2.86 39.71
N ARG A 81 -39.70 -2.96 38.80
CA ARG A 81 -39.41 -3.24 37.37
C ARG A 81 -38.39 -4.36 37.25
N ILE A 82 -38.70 -5.52 37.76
CA ILE A 82 -37.80 -6.67 37.68
C ILE A 82 -37.62 -7.04 36.21
N GLU A 83 -36.40 -6.87 35.72
CA GLU A 83 -36.01 -7.21 34.37
C GLU A 83 -35.16 -8.48 34.35
N TRP A 84 -35.46 -9.36 33.44
CA TRP A 84 -34.65 -10.54 33.22
C TRP A 84 -33.68 -10.28 32.07
N HIS A 85 -32.42 -10.07 32.41
CA HIS A 85 -31.34 -9.93 31.44
C HIS A 85 -30.78 -11.31 31.07
N THR A 86 -30.82 -11.62 29.80
CA THR A 86 -30.24 -12.83 29.25
C THR A 86 -29.17 -12.46 28.24
N THR A 87 -27.92 -12.79 28.52
CA THR A 87 -26.82 -12.63 27.57
C THR A 87 -26.76 -13.87 26.72
N LEU A 88 -27.06 -13.70 25.42
CA LEU A 88 -26.96 -14.75 24.41
C LEU A 88 -25.61 -14.63 23.71
N ALA A 89 -24.78 -15.64 23.83
CA ALA A 89 -23.62 -15.77 22.93
C ALA A 89 -24.12 -16.45 21.65
N VAL A 90 -24.24 -15.68 20.61
CA VAL A 90 -24.45 -16.22 19.26
C VAL A 90 -23.09 -16.65 18.74
N ARG A 91 -22.91 -17.94 18.53
CA ARG A 91 -21.70 -18.45 17.87
C ARG A 91 -21.89 -18.19 16.39
N GLU A 92 -21.24 -17.14 15.90
CA GLU A 92 -21.14 -16.96 14.45
C GLU A 92 -20.35 -18.12 13.86
N PRO A 93 -20.87 -18.76 12.80
CA PRO A 93 -20.13 -19.82 12.13
C PRO A 93 -18.82 -19.27 11.58
N ALA A 94 -17.76 -20.06 11.69
CA ALA A 94 -16.48 -19.70 11.11
C ALA A 94 -16.60 -19.64 9.57
N ARG A 95 -15.97 -18.67 8.96
CA ARG A 95 -16.00 -18.50 7.49
C ARG A 95 -14.68 -18.94 6.89
N TRP A 96 -14.74 -19.97 6.08
CA TRP A 96 -13.59 -20.50 5.37
C TRP A 96 -13.71 -20.21 3.89
N THR A 97 -12.63 -19.73 3.30
CA THR A 97 -12.50 -19.56 1.85
C THR A 97 -11.50 -20.58 1.33
N VAL A 98 -11.92 -21.39 0.39
CA VAL A 98 -11.06 -22.35 -0.31
C VAL A 98 -10.85 -21.83 -1.72
N LEU A 99 -9.59 -21.59 -2.06
CA LEU A 99 -9.16 -21.24 -3.41
C LEU A 99 -8.50 -22.45 -4.04
N VAL A 100 -9.02 -22.86 -5.16
CA VAL A 100 -8.51 -23.99 -5.94
C VAL A 100 -7.80 -23.44 -7.17
N ASP A 101 -6.57 -23.85 -7.34
CA ASP A 101 -5.79 -23.52 -8.51
C ASP A 101 -6.31 -24.27 -9.73
N ASP A 102 -6.79 -23.50 -10.70
CA ASP A 102 -7.32 -23.97 -11.98
C ASP A 102 -6.40 -23.60 -13.15
N SER A 103 -5.14 -23.27 -12.88
CA SER A 103 -4.16 -22.92 -13.91
C SER A 103 -3.74 -24.11 -14.79
N ALA A 104 -3.13 -23.80 -15.93
CA ALA A 104 -2.64 -24.80 -16.89
C ALA A 104 -1.65 -25.80 -16.25
N SER A 105 -0.84 -25.41 -15.27
CA SER A 105 0.11 -26.27 -14.58
C SER A 105 -0.56 -27.40 -13.78
N MET A 106 -1.80 -27.18 -13.34
CA MET A 106 -2.59 -28.17 -12.61
C MET A 106 -3.08 -29.33 -13.50
N ALA A 107 -2.98 -29.21 -14.83
CA ALA A 107 -3.25 -30.31 -15.77
C ALA A 107 -2.17 -31.40 -15.74
N THR A 108 -0.98 -31.10 -15.17
CA THR A 108 0.14 -32.04 -15.09
C THR A 108 -0.24 -33.30 -14.30
N ARG A 109 0.03 -34.48 -14.87
CA ARG A 109 -0.28 -35.78 -14.26
C ARG A 109 0.95 -36.37 -13.57
N ASP A 110 1.26 -35.88 -12.39
CA ASP A 110 2.40 -36.30 -11.57
C ASP A 110 2.04 -36.68 -10.13
N VAL A 111 0.73 -36.80 -9.84
CA VAL A 111 0.22 -37.23 -8.54
C VAL A 111 -0.53 -38.58 -8.72
N ASP A 112 0.13 -39.68 -8.46
CA ASP A 112 -0.44 -41.03 -8.53
C ASP A 112 -1.30 -41.30 -9.79
N THR A 113 -0.82 -40.92 -10.98
CA THR A 113 -1.51 -41.06 -12.28
C THR A 113 -2.67 -40.06 -12.51
N LYS A 114 -3.04 -39.26 -11.52
CA LYS A 114 -4.05 -38.22 -11.63
C LYS A 114 -3.40 -36.89 -11.96
N SER A 115 -4.17 -35.95 -12.55
CA SER A 115 -3.72 -34.58 -12.64
C SER A 115 -3.71 -33.94 -11.24
N ARG A 116 -2.86 -32.95 -11.04
CA ARG A 116 -2.82 -32.15 -9.80
C ARG A 116 -4.19 -31.59 -9.46
N TYR A 117 -4.94 -31.13 -10.47
CA TYR A 117 -6.30 -30.63 -10.34
C TYR A 117 -7.27 -31.70 -9.84
N GLN A 118 -7.22 -32.91 -10.40
CA GLN A 118 -8.05 -34.03 -9.94
C GLN A 118 -7.73 -34.44 -8.49
N ALA A 119 -6.47 -34.38 -8.10
CA ALA A 119 -6.07 -34.65 -6.72
C ALA A 119 -6.60 -33.54 -5.78
N ALA A 120 -6.49 -32.27 -6.18
CA ALA A 120 -7.00 -31.13 -5.42
C ALA A 120 -8.53 -31.21 -5.25
N LYS A 121 -9.28 -31.53 -6.32
CA LYS A 121 -10.75 -31.75 -6.23
C LYS A 121 -11.11 -32.87 -5.28
N ALA A 122 -10.40 -34.00 -5.33
CA ALA A 122 -10.67 -35.12 -4.43
C ALA A 122 -10.42 -34.77 -2.95
N ASP A 123 -9.45 -33.91 -2.66
CA ASP A 123 -9.20 -33.45 -1.30
C ASP A 123 -10.18 -32.36 -0.89
N LEU A 124 -10.63 -31.53 -1.82
CA LEU A 124 -11.73 -30.58 -1.60
C LEU A 124 -13.01 -31.31 -1.21
N ASP A 125 -13.39 -32.37 -1.93
CA ASP A 125 -14.59 -33.16 -1.62
C ASP A 125 -14.52 -33.75 -0.21
N LYS A 126 -13.36 -34.30 0.18
CA LYS A 126 -13.13 -34.79 1.54
C LYS A 126 -13.20 -33.65 2.59
N LEU A 127 -12.74 -32.45 2.24
CA LEU A 127 -12.84 -31.29 3.12
C LEU A 127 -14.30 -30.90 3.33
N ILE A 128 -15.09 -30.85 2.25
CA ILE A 128 -16.53 -30.52 2.29
C ILE A 128 -17.28 -31.55 3.16
N GLU A 129 -17.00 -32.84 3.00
CA GLU A 129 -17.62 -33.89 3.81
C GLU A 129 -17.28 -33.83 5.31
N ARG A 130 -16.10 -33.29 5.67
CA ARG A 130 -15.63 -33.22 7.06
C ARG A 130 -15.97 -31.89 7.75
N VAL A 131 -16.26 -30.86 6.99
CA VAL A 131 -16.64 -29.56 7.54
C VAL A 131 -18.05 -29.66 8.11
N GLY A 132 -18.20 -29.41 9.41
CA GLY A 132 -19.49 -29.42 10.11
C GLY A 132 -20.32 -28.15 9.84
N ASP A 133 -21.56 -28.18 10.32
CA ASP A 133 -22.54 -27.08 10.16
C ASP A 133 -22.10 -25.75 10.84
N ASP A 134 -21.05 -25.80 11.65
CA ASP A 134 -20.46 -24.61 12.32
C ASP A 134 -19.57 -23.77 11.40
N VAL A 135 -19.39 -24.14 10.14
CA VAL A 135 -18.49 -23.46 9.18
C VAL A 135 -19.26 -23.12 7.90
N VAL A 136 -19.18 -21.86 7.51
CA VAL A 136 -19.62 -21.41 6.18
C VAL A 136 -18.44 -21.52 5.23
N LEU A 137 -18.51 -22.49 4.32
CA LEU A 137 -17.46 -22.76 3.33
C LEU A 137 -17.78 -22.03 2.02
N THR A 138 -16.83 -21.23 1.53
CA THR A 138 -16.88 -20.59 0.21
C THR A 138 -15.78 -21.18 -0.65
N VAL A 139 -16.14 -21.84 -1.73
CA VAL A 139 -15.17 -22.46 -2.68
C VAL A 139 -15.15 -21.65 -3.96
N ARG A 140 -13.95 -21.29 -4.43
CA ARG A 140 -13.73 -20.57 -5.68
C ARG A 140 -12.47 -21.06 -6.38
N SER A 141 -12.39 -20.86 -7.69
CA SER A 141 -11.14 -21.01 -8.44
C SER A 141 -10.23 -19.80 -8.21
N LEU A 142 -8.94 -19.91 -8.49
CA LEU A 142 -8.01 -18.78 -8.49
C LEU A 142 -8.37 -17.78 -9.61
N SER A 143 -8.92 -18.23 -10.73
CA SER A 143 -9.42 -17.35 -11.81
C SER A 143 -10.64 -16.53 -11.41
N GLY A 144 -11.31 -16.86 -10.29
CA GLY A 144 -12.54 -16.21 -9.83
C GLY A 144 -13.82 -16.83 -10.37
N ASP A 145 -13.71 -17.75 -11.31
CA ASP A 145 -14.82 -18.46 -11.93
C ASP A 145 -15.38 -19.60 -11.06
N ALA A 146 -16.49 -20.18 -11.47
CA ALA A 146 -16.99 -21.42 -10.88
C ALA A 146 -16.04 -22.57 -11.20
N LEU A 147 -15.81 -23.47 -10.23
CA LEU A 147 -14.91 -24.62 -10.41
C LEU A 147 -15.41 -25.49 -11.58
N GLY A 148 -14.58 -25.57 -12.62
CA GLY A 148 -14.80 -26.45 -13.76
C GLY A 148 -14.47 -27.93 -13.49
N ASP A 149 -14.73 -28.81 -14.46
CA ASP A 149 -14.33 -30.22 -14.36
C ASP A 149 -12.86 -30.43 -14.73
N GLU A 150 -12.29 -29.54 -15.55
CA GLU A 150 -10.89 -29.53 -15.98
C GLU A 150 -10.24 -28.20 -15.63
N PRO A 151 -8.91 -28.14 -15.45
CA PRO A 151 -8.21 -26.89 -15.22
C PRO A 151 -8.25 -26.02 -16.46
N GLY A 152 -8.21 -24.71 -16.27
CA GLY A 152 -8.12 -23.72 -17.34
C GLY A 152 -6.76 -23.71 -18.02
N ALA A 153 -6.62 -22.91 -19.08
CA ALA A 153 -5.36 -22.70 -19.80
C ALA A 153 -4.56 -21.48 -19.30
N GLY A 154 -5.06 -20.79 -18.26
CA GLY A 154 -4.52 -19.54 -17.77
C GLY A 154 -3.31 -19.67 -16.84
N PRO A 155 -2.65 -18.53 -16.55
CA PRO A 155 -1.60 -18.46 -15.55
C PRO A 155 -2.16 -18.61 -14.13
N THR A 156 -1.28 -18.73 -13.15
CA THR A 156 -1.62 -18.82 -11.72
C THR A 156 -1.45 -17.45 -11.05
N PRO A 157 -2.44 -16.56 -10.99
CA PRO A 157 -2.33 -15.27 -10.35
C PRO A 157 -2.60 -15.38 -8.84
N LEU A 158 -1.76 -16.14 -8.12
CA LEU A 158 -1.99 -16.50 -6.73
C LEU A 158 -2.12 -15.28 -5.82
N GLY A 159 -1.20 -14.33 -5.96
CA GLY A 159 -1.20 -13.10 -5.16
C GLY A 159 -2.44 -12.24 -5.39
N ASP A 160 -2.85 -12.09 -6.64
CA ASP A 160 -4.04 -11.30 -7.00
C ASP A 160 -5.32 -11.98 -6.56
N ALA A 161 -5.42 -13.30 -6.75
CA ALA A 161 -6.58 -14.09 -6.31
C ALA A 161 -6.76 -14.02 -4.78
N ILE A 162 -5.68 -14.08 -4.01
CA ILE A 162 -5.74 -13.92 -2.55
C ILE A 162 -6.25 -12.51 -2.20
N ALA A 163 -5.71 -11.48 -2.84
CA ALA A 163 -6.11 -10.11 -2.57
C ALA A 163 -7.58 -9.86 -2.93
N GLU A 164 -8.01 -10.32 -4.08
CA GLU A 164 -9.36 -10.07 -4.56
C GLU A 164 -10.41 -10.92 -3.83
N GLN A 165 -10.13 -12.21 -3.62
CA GLN A 165 -11.14 -13.15 -3.14
C GLN A 165 -11.11 -13.38 -1.62
N ALA A 166 -9.97 -13.19 -0.96
CA ALA A 166 -9.86 -13.34 0.49
C ALA A 166 -9.88 -11.99 1.22
N LEU A 167 -9.12 -11.00 0.73
CA LEU A 167 -9.00 -9.71 1.42
C LEU A 167 -10.22 -8.79 1.22
N GLN A 168 -10.96 -8.91 0.12
CA GLN A 168 -12.19 -8.13 -0.09
C GLN A 168 -13.38 -8.63 0.76
N GLN A 169 -13.30 -9.82 1.30
CA GLN A 169 -14.34 -10.32 2.21
C GLN A 169 -14.28 -9.61 3.55
N ARG A 170 -15.46 -9.29 4.12
CA ARG A 170 -15.56 -8.65 5.44
C ARG A 170 -14.93 -9.48 6.55
N ARG A 171 -14.96 -10.81 6.41
CA ARG A 171 -14.41 -11.75 7.38
C ARG A 171 -14.04 -13.05 6.68
N CYS A 172 -12.80 -13.49 6.87
CA CYS A 172 -12.29 -14.79 6.46
C CYS A 172 -11.45 -15.33 7.62
N ASP A 173 -11.97 -16.32 8.34
CA ASP A 173 -11.27 -16.89 9.51
C ASP A 173 -10.19 -17.88 9.08
N ARG A 174 -10.38 -18.53 7.91
CA ARG A 174 -9.38 -19.43 7.33
C ARG A 174 -9.42 -19.37 5.81
N LEU A 175 -8.24 -19.21 5.23
CA LEU A 175 -7.98 -19.34 3.82
C LEU A 175 -7.30 -20.68 3.57
N VAL A 176 -7.87 -21.50 2.70
CA VAL A 176 -7.30 -22.77 2.26
C VAL A 176 -6.92 -22.63 0.79
N LEU A 177 -5.65 -22.85 0.47
CA LEU A 177 -5.13 -22.80 -0.90
C LEU A 177 -4.80 -24.21 -1.36
N LEU A 178 -5.40 -24.63 -2.46
CA LEU A 178 -5.12 -25.90 -3.13
C LEU A 178 -4.41 -25.57 -4.45
N THR A 179 -3.07 -25.64 -4.48
CA THR A 179 -2.25 -25.14 -5.59
C THR A 179 -1.00 -26.00 -5.76
N ASP A 180 -0.32 -25.87 -6.89
CA ASP A 180 1.03 -26.44 -7.09
C ASP A 180 2.15 -25.49 -6.61
N GLY A 181 1.78 -24.31 -6.08
CA GLY A 181 2.71 -23.34 -5.50
C GLY A 181 3.43 -22.46 -6.52
N ARG A 182 3.08 -22.53 -7.80
CA ARG A 182 3.63 -21.64 -8.82
C ARG A 182 2.81 -20.36 -8.88
N ASP A 183 3.46 -19.23 -8.69
CA ASP A 183 2.84 -17.92 -8.86
C ASP A 183 3.36 -17.25 -10.14
N SER A 184 2.43 -16.82 -10.98
CA SER A 184 2.72 -16.07 -12.20
C SER A 184 2.50 -14.55 -12.02
N ALA A 185 1.97 -14.12 -10.86
CA ALA A 185 1.80 -12.72 -10.53
C ALA A 185 3.06 -12.18 -9.82
N ASP A 186 3.39 -10.90 -10.06
CA ASP A 186 4.54 -10.23 -9.42
C ASP A 186 4.11 -9.50 -8.13
N ARG A 187 3.12 -10.04 -7.44
CA ARG A 187 2.65 -9.44 -6.20
C ARG A 187 3.49 -9.90 -5.02
N ASP A 188 3.84 -8.98 -4.13
CA ASP A 188 4.57 -9.34 -2.91
C ASP A 188 3.70 -10.18 -1.97
N LEU A 189 3.93 -11.49 -2.00
CA LEU A 189 3.24 -12.45 -1.14
C LEU A 189 3.55 -12.25 0.34
N THR A 190 4.69 -11.62 0.67
CA THR A 190 5.08 -11.33 2.05
C THR A 190 4.15 -10.25 2.63
N ALA A 191 3.94 -9.17 1.86
CA ALA A 191 3.01 -8.11 2.25
C ALA A 191 1.57 -8.62 2.41
N LEU A 192 1.13 -9.51 1.50
CA LEU A 192 -0.17 -10.18 1.62
C LEU A 192 -0.28 -11.06 2.87
N GLY A 193 0.78 -11.79 3.19
CA GLY A 193 0.86 -12.61 4.40
C GLY A 193 0.72 -11.77 5.67
N ASP A 194 1.36 -10.63 5.72
CA ASP A 194 1.26 -9.69 6.84
C ASP A 194 -0.16 -9.10 6.95
N GLU A 195 -0.81 -8.77 5.84
CA GLU A 195 -2.20 -8.30 5.85
C GLU A 195 -3.18 -9.38 6.34
N LEU A 196 -3.04 -10.62 5.88
CA LEU A 196 -3.85 -11.74 6.35
C LEU A 196 -3.65 -12.00 7.85
N LYS A 197 -2.42 -11.86 8.34
CA LYS A 197 -2.08 -11.97 9.76
C LYS A 197 -2.72 -10.85 10.59
N LEU A 198 -2.72 -9.62 10.10
CA LEU A 198 -3.40 -8.50 10.75
C LEU A 198 -4.91 -8.71 10.87
N ARG A 199 -5.52 -9.47 9.95
CA ARG A 199 -6.94 -9.83 9.97
C ARG A 199 -7.24 -11.11 10.77
N ASP A 200 -6.24 -11.70 11.43
CA ASP A 200 -6.32 -13.00 12.13
C ASP A 200 -6.81 -14.15 11.22
N THR A 201 -6.54 -14.05 9.91
CA THR A 201 -6.88 -15.09 8.93
C THR A 201 -5.82 -16.18 8.94
N ARG A 202 -6.21 -17.41 9.24
CA ARG A 202 -5.29 -18.56 9.18
C ARG A 202 -5.18 -19.08 7.76
N VAL A 203 -3.95 -19.19 7.28
CA VAL A 203 -3.68 -19.74 5.93
C VAL A 203 -3.26 -21.19 6.05
N THR A 204 -3.86 -22.04 5.23
CA THR A 204 -3.48 -23.47 5.06
C THR A 204 -3.24 -23.70 3.58
N VAL A 205 -2.06 -24.20 3.23
CA VAL A 205 -1.71 -24.48 1.83
C VAL A 205 -1.54 -25.98 1.67
N ALA A 206 -2.24 -26.55 0.70
CA ALA A 206 -2.01 -27.90 0.22
C ALA A 206 -1.32 -27.82 -1.15
N LEU A 207 -0.11 -28.39 -1.21
CA LEU A 207 0.69 -28.38 -2.43
C LEU A 207 0.50 -29.69 -3.18
N TYR A 208 0.25 -29.58 -4.49
CA TYR A 208 0.08 -30.72 -5.40
C TYR A 208 1.22 -30.74 -6.41
N GLY A 209 1.78 -31.90 -6.63
CA GLY A 209 2.86 -32.13 -7.58
C GLY A 209 3.92 -33.11 -7.05
N SER A 210 4.76 -33.57 -7.95
CA SER A 210 5.90 -34.42 -7.62
C SER A 210 7.02 -33.58 -6.98
N PRO A 211 7.71 -34.08 -5.93
CA PRO A 211 8.92 -33.45 -5.41
C PRO A 211 10.08 -33.50 -6.42
N VAL A 212 9.97 -34.29 -7.46
CA VAL A 212 10.93 -34.33 -8.56
C VAL A 212 10.46 -33.36 -9.64
N ALA A 213 11.26 -32.33 -9.88
CA ALA A 213 10.96 -31.38 -10.94
C ALA A 213 10.87 -32.10 -12.31
N PRO A 214 9.85 -31.80 -13.14
CA PRO A 214 9.80 -32.32 -14.49
C PRO A 214 11.07 -31.94 -15.25
N ALA A 215 11.52 -32.81 -16.15
CA ALA A 215 12.73 -32.61 -16.96
C ALA A 215 12.52 -31.50 -18.03
N ASP A 216 11.50 -30.71 -17.89
CA ASP A 216 11.13 -29.63 -18.78
C ASP A 216 11.60 -28.27 -18.24
N ARG A 217 12.08 -27.39 -19.12
CA ARG A 217 12.47 -26.02 -18.79
C ARG A 217 11.44 -25.08 -19.38
N GLY A 218 11.21 -23.98 -18.72
CA GLY A 218 10.36 -22.92 -19.23
C GLY A 218 10.95 -21.56 -18.89
N ILE A 219 10.50 -20.53 -19.60
CA ILE A 219 10.87 -19.14 -19.29
C ILE A 219 9.63 -18.38 -18.83
N SER A 220 9.77 -17.69 -17.72
CA SER A 220 8.79 -16.72 -17.24
C SER A 220 9.36 -15.31 -17.48
N VAL A 221 8.54 -14.44 -18.03
CA VAL A 221 8.96 -13.10 -18.47
C VAL A 221 7.98 -12.08 -17.92
N GLN A 222 8.51 -11.05 -17.30
CA GLN A 222 7.73 -9.96 -16.74
C GLN A 222 8.38 -8.62 -17.04
N PRO A 223 7.83 -7.83 -17.98
CA PRO A 223 8.24 -6.46 -18.14
C PRO A 223 7.82 -5.62 -16.93
N GLU A 224 8.68 -4.77 -16.44
CA GLU A 224 8.36 -3.85 -15.35
C GLU A 224 7.25 -2.88 -15.75
N ARG A 225 7.24 -2.48 -17.03
CA ARG A 225 6.22 -1.60 -17.62
C ARG A 225 5.99 -1.96 -19.08
N THR A 226 4.76 -1.77 -19.52
CA THR A 226 4.36 -1.96 -20.93
C THR A 226 4.20 -0.64 -21.68
N VAL A 227 4.29 0.50 -20.99
CA VAL A 227 4.31 1.84 -21.60
C VAL A 227 5.52 2.59 -21.05
N LEU A 228 6.36 3.08 -21.97
CA LEU A 228 7.61 3.79 -21.68
C LEU A 228 7.65 5.12 -22.41
N ARG A 229 8.38 6.08 -21.88
CA ARG A 229 8.79 7.26 -22.66
C ARG A 229 10.01 6.94 -23.50
N LEU A 230 10.12 7.59 -24.64
CA LEU A 230 11.32 7.49 -25.49
C LEU A 230 12.56 7.86 -24.67
N GLY A 231 13.55 6.97 -24.65
CA GLY A 231 14.78 7.14 -23.84
C GLY A 231 14.71 6.56 -22.42
N GLU A 232 13.54 6.10 -21.95
CA GLU A 232 13.45 5.30 -20.72
C GLU A 232 13.99 3.88 -20.95
N GLU A 233 14.48 3.28 -19.89
CA GLU A 233 15.01 1.91 -19.92
C GLU A 233 13.87 0.92 -19.68
N LEU A 234 13.68 -0.02 -20.60
CA LEU A 234 12.85 -1.20 -20.42
C LEU A 234 13.62 -2.19 -19.54
N VAL A 235 13.03 -2.57 -18.43
CA VAL A 235 13.52 -3.64 -17.56
C VAL A 235 12.60 -4.83 -17.71
N VAL A 236 13.15 -5.97 -18.13
CA VAL A 236 12.41 -7.23 -18.29
C VAL A 236 12.99 -8.25 -17.33
N ARG A 237 12.22 -8.62 -16.33
CA ARG A 237 12.60 -9.65 -15.36
C ARG A 237 12.27 -11.01 -15.94
N CYS A 238 13.24 -11.89 -15.93
CA CYS A 238 13.11 -13.24 -16.45
C CYS A 238 13.50 -14.27 -15.40
N ALA A 239 12.82 -15.42 -15.45
CA ALA A 239 13.19 -16.58 -14.65
C ALA A 239 13.09 -17.84 -15.46
N ILE A 240 14.15 -18.69 -15.41
CA ILE A 240 14.12 -20.02 -15.98
C ILE A 240 13.61 -20.98 -14.90
N THR A 241 12.63 -21.78 -15.24
CA THR A 241 12.07 -22.84 -14.40
C THR A 241 12.47 -24.21 -14.92
N GLY A 242 12.58 -25.21 -14.03
CA GLY A 242 12.92 -26.57 -14.39
C GLY A 242 14.22 -27.07 -13.75
N PRO A 243 14.64 -28.33 -14.06
CA PRO A 243 15.74 -28.99 -13.37
C PRO A 243 17.14 -28.42 -13.65
N SER A 244 17.27 -27.59 -14.68
CA SER A 244 18.49 -26.83 -14.99
C SER A 244 18.10 -25.41 -15.33
N ALA A 245 18.41 -24.49 -14.43
CA ALA A 245 18.17 -23.07 -14.62
C ALA A 245 19.19 -22.41 -15.58
N ALA A 246 20.11 -23.17 -16.20
CA ALA A 246 21.11 -22.67 -17.14
C ALA A 246 20.60 -22.69 -18.58
N GLY A 247 20.95 -21.67 -19.34
CA GLY A 247 20.67 -21.59 -20.76
C GLY A 247 20.93 -20.21 -21.32
N ALA A 248 21.19 -20.12 -22.63
CA ALA A 248 21.25 -18.87 -23.31
C ALA A 248 19.83 -18.34 -23.55
N VAL A 249 19.56 -17.10 -23.13
CA VAL A 249 18.30 -16.41 -23.34
C VAL A 249 18.53 -15.19 -24.19
N THR A 250 17.70 -15.02 -25.21
CA THR A 250 17.74 -13.87 -26.13
C THR A 250 16.51 -13.00 -25.93
N LEU A 251 16.72 -11.68 -25.99
CA LEU A 251 15.66 -10.68 -26.11
C LEU A 251 15.72 -10.10 -27.51
N GLU A 252 14.61 -10.13 -28.21
CA GLU A 252 14.43 -9.52 -29.53
C GLU A 252 13.44 -8.36 -29.45
N GLU A 253 13.70 -7.30 -30.20
CA GLU A 253 12.79 -6.18 -30.45
C GLU A 253 12.45 -6.17 -31.95
N ASP A 254 11.19 -6.32 -32.31
CA ASP A 254 10.70 -6.33 -33.70
C ASP A 254 11.52 -7.28 -34.63
N GLY A 255 11.91 -8.44 -34.09
CA GLY A 255 12.71 -9.45 -34.80
C GLY A 255 14.22 -9.19 -34.82
N THR A 256 14.72 -8.19 -34.12
CA THR A 256 16.16 -7.90 -33.98
C THR A 256 16.62 -8.25 -32.56
N VAL A 257 17.67 -9.04 -32.42
CA VAL A 257 18.27 -9.37 -31.13
C VAL A 257 18.90 -8.12 -30.51
N VAL A 258 18.40 -7.73 -29.36
CA VAL A 258 18.86 -6.54 -28.59
C VAL A 258 19.58 -6.91 -27.31
N GLY A 259 19.52 -8.18 -26.90
CA GLY A 259 20.23 -8.68 -25.72
C GLY A 259 20.35 -10.19 -25.70
N THR A 260 21.45 -10.69 -25.16
CA THR A 260 21.66 -12.12 -24.89
C THR A 260 22.29 -12.28 -23.51
N ILE A 261 21.76 -13.17 -22.70
CA ILE A 261 22.26 -13.50 -21.36
C ILE A 261 22.44 -15.01 -21.28
N ASP A 262 23.62 -15.44 -20.86
CA ASP A 262 23.86 -16.82 -20.46
C ASP A 262 23.51 -16.97 -18.98
N ALA A 263 22.31 -17.47 -18.70
CA ALA A 263 21.85 -17.67 -17.33
C ALA A 263 22.64 -18.80 -16.66
N ALA A 264 23.26 -18.49 -15.53
CA ALA A 264 23.98 -19.47 -14.72
C ALA A 264 23.01 -20.38 -13.95
N ALA A 265 23.41 -21.62 -13.72
CA ALA A 265 22.58 -22.65 -13.10
C ALA A 265 22.07 -22.31 -11.68
N ASP A 266 22.73 -21.41 -10.97
CA ASP A 266 22.48 -21.17 -9.55
C ASP A 266 21.42 -20.11 -9.25
N SER A 267 21.09 -19.22 -10.17
CA SER A 267 20.17 -18.11 -9.90
C SER A 267 18.82 -18.21 -10.61
N GLY A 268 18.76 -18.82 -11.79
CA GLY A 268 17.54 -18.94 -12.59
C GLY A 268 16.79 -17.64 -12.88
N ARG A 269 17.18 -16.55 -12.23
CA ARG A 269 16.58 -15.22 -12.36
C ARG A 269 17.59 -14.23 -12.86
N PHE A 270 17.17 -13.42 -13.83
CA PHE A 270 18.00 -12.39 -14.44
C PHE A 270 17.11 -11.29 -15.01
N GLU A 271 17.70 -10.17 -15.43
CA GLU A 271 16.96 -9.09 -16.06
C GLU A 271 17.65 -8.61 -17.33
N PHE A 272 16.85 -8.35 -18.35
CA PHE A 272 17.27 -7.58 -19.52
C PHE A 272 17.01 -6.10 -19.27
N ARG A 273 17.93 -5.28 -19.75
CA ARG A 273 17.80 -3.82 -19.76
C ARG A 273 18.04 -3.33 -21.16
N HIS A 274 17.05 -2.65 -21.71
CA HIS A 274 17.10 -2.16 -23.09
C HIS A 274 16.46 -0.77 -23.16
N ARG A 275 16.97 0.08 -24.09
CA ARG A 275 16.39 1.40 -24.36
C ARG A 275 15.87 1.43 -25.78
N PRO A 276 14.55 1.39 -25.97
CA PRO A 276 13.96 1.51 -27.30
C PRO A 276 14.37 2.81 -27.98
N ALA A 277 14.80 2.73 -29.24
CA ALA A 277 15.29 3.88 -29.97
C ALA A 277 14.19 4.66 -30.71
N LYS A 278 13.00 4.08 -30.86
CA LYS A 278 11.91 4.65 -31.66
C LYS A 278 10.61 4.66 -30.85
N LYS A 279 9.76 5.65 -31.17
CA LYS A 279 8.39 5.68 -30.67
C LYS A 279 7.51 4.69 -31.46
N GLY A 280 6.52 4.15 -30.80
CA GLY A 280 5.55 3.21 -31.39
C GLY A 280 5.30 2.00 -30.51
N ASN A 281 4.60 1.03 -31.04
CA ASN A 281 4.41 -0.26 -30.41
C ASN A 281 5.51 -1.19 -30.88
N HIS A 282 6.26 -1.78 -29.96
CA HIS A 282 7.34 -2.70 -30.21
C HIS A 282 6.99 -4.08 -29.67
N LEU A 283 7.16 -5.10 -30.49
CA LEU A 283 6.99 -6.49 -30.09
C LEU A 283 8.32 -7.03 -29.57
N TYR A 284 8.31 -7.45 -28.32
CA TYR A 284 9.44 -8.12 -27.68
C TYR A 284 9.20 -9.61 -27.60
N VAL A 285 10.24 -10.39 -27.92
CA VAL A 285 10.23 -11.85 -27.83
C VAL A 285 11.42 -12.27 -26.98
N VAL A 286 11.16 -13.04 -25.93
CA VAL A 286 12.19 -13.66 -25.10
C VAL A 286 12.21 -15.14 -25.38
N SER A 287 13.36 -15.67 -25.76
CA SER A 287 13.51 -17.09 -26.13
C SER A 287 14.64 -17.76 -25.35
N LEU A 288 14.33 -18.89 -24.75
CA LEU A 288 15.30 -19.78 -24.11
C LEU A 288 15.83 -20.79 -25.13
N ALA A 289 17.14 -20.82 -25.31
CA ALA A 289 17.76 -21.79 -26.22
C ALA A 289 17.74 -23.21 -25.65
N GLY A 290 17.50 -24.17 -26.54
CA GLY A 290 17.53 -25.59 -26.24
C GLY A 290 16.23 -26.31 -26.63
N SER A 291 16.30 -27.64 -26.74
CA SER A 291 15.13 -28.51 -26.95
C SER A 291 14.90 -29.30 -25.68
N ASP A 292 13.71 -29.21 -25.14
CA ASP A 292 13.22 -29.99 -24.00
C ASP A 292 11.82 -30.54 -24.28
N ALA A 293 11.15 -31.07 -23.27
CA ALA A 293 9.91 -31.82 -23.46
C ALA A 293 8.73 -30.94 -23.92
N ALA A 294 8.75 -29.64 -23.61
CA ALA A 294 7.70 -28.67 -24.00
C ALA A 294 8.26 -27.37 -24.52
N THR A 295 8.62 -27.32 -25.79
CA THR A 295 9.20 -26.10 -26.43
C THR A 295 8.28 -24.88 -26.43
N ALA A 296 6.97 -25.06 -26.21
CA ALA A 296 6.00 -23.97 -26.20
C ALA A 296 6.20 -22.99 -25.03
N ASN A 297 6.76 -23.42 -23.90
CA ASN A 297 7.04 -22.58 -22.73
C ASN A 297 8.44 -21.96 -22.73
N ASN A 298 9.21 -22.20 -23.81
CA ASN A 298 10.56 -21.64 -24.00
C ASN A 298 10.57 -20.28 -24.68
N THR A 299 9.41 -19.77 -25.10
CA THR A 299 9.29 -18.47 -25.75
C THR A 299 8.11 -17.71 -25.18
N MET A 300 8.36 -16.47 -24.80
CA MET A 300 7.33 -15.52 -24.37
C MET A 300 7.41 -14.23 -25.15
N GLN A 301 6.27 -13.68 -25.51
CA GLN A 301 6.20 -12.40 -26.23
C GLN A 301 5.31 -11.41 -25.48
N PHE A 302 5.66 -10.14 -25.61
CA PHE A 302 4.88 -9.03 -25.04
C PHE A 302 5.09 -7.77 -25.87
N THR A 303 4.17 -6.83 -25.75
CA THR A 303 4.23 -5.56 -26.48
C THR A 303 4.52 -4.41 -25.52
N VAL A 304 5.42 -3.52 -25.92
CA VAL A 304 5.74 -2.29 -25.21
C VAL A 304 5.40 -1.10 -26.09
N GLN A 305 4.62 -0.17 -25.57
CA GLN A 305 4.31 1.10 -26.22
C GLN A 305 5.35 2.15 -25.80
N VAL A 306 6.07 2.72 -26.76
CA VAL A 306 7.01 3.82 -26.53
C VAL A 306 6.37 5.14 -26.99
N VAL A 307 6.18 6.05 -26.04
CA VAL A 307 5.56 7.37 -26.29
C VAL A 307 6.60 8.48 -26.22
N ASP A 308 6.40 9.51 -27.02
CA ASP A 308 7.27 10.69 -27.06
C ASP A 308 6.66 11.82 -26.20
N ASP A 309 6.37 11.49 -24.93
CA ASP A 309 5.81 12.43 -23.98
C ASP A 309 6.90 12.94 -23.04
N LYS A 310 7.04 14.24 -22.95
CA LYS A 310 7.95 14.86 -21.99
C LYS A 310 7.35 14.85 -20.58
N ILE A 311 8.23 14.80 -19.60
CA ILE A 311 7.89 14.94 -18.19
C ILE A 311 7.71 16.44 -17.89
N ASN A 312 6.51 16.84 -17.53
CA ASN A 312 6.23 18.23 -17.15
C ASN A 312 6.69 18.48 -15.71
N VAL A 313 7.75 19.26 -15.56
CA VAL A 313 8.36 19.57 -14.25
C VAL A 313 8.08 21.01 -13.88
N LEU A 314 7.54 21.22 -12.68
CA LEU A 314 7.42 22.53 -12.05
C LEU A 314 8.51 22.68 -10.99
N LEU A 315 9.49 23.52 -11.25
CA LEU A 315 10.54 23.89 -10.30
C LEU A 315 10.19 25.18 -9.59
N VAL A 316 10.04 25.15 -8.29
CA VAL A 316 9.75 26.31 -7.45
C VAL A 316 10.95 26.60 -6.56
N GLU A 317 11.45 27.82 -6.64
CA GLU A 317 12.55 28.32 -5.81
C GLU A 317 12.06 29.47 -4.93
N GLY A 318 12.31 29.39 -3.62
CA GLY A 318 11.91 30.42 -2.66
C GLY A 318 12.65 31.73 -2.81
N PHE A 319 13.93 31.67 -3.14
CA PHE A 319 14.79 32.84 -3.33
C PHE A 319 15.79 32.63 -4.47
N PRO A 320 16.16 33.70 -5.22
CA PRO A 320 17.16 33.59 -6.28
C PRO A 320 18.54 33.35 -5.70
N ARG A 321 19.08 32.16 -5.96
CA ARG A 321 20.42 31.72 -5.53
C ARG A 321 21.21 31.18 -6.71
N PHE A 322 22.53 31.09 -6.52
CA PHE A 322 23.41 30.50 -7.54
C PHE A 322 23.06 29.04 -7.84
N GLU A 323 22.71 28.29 -6.80
CA GLU A 323 22.30 26.89 -6.86
C GLU A 323 21.06 26.67 -7.74
N PHE A 324 20.12 27.61 -7.72
CA PHE A 324 18.94 27.58 -8.58
C PHE A 324 19.31 27.55 -10.05
N LYS A 325 20.26 28.42 -10.45
CA LYS A 325 20.72 28.47 -11.85
C LYS A 325 21.30 27.12 -12.29
N LEU A 326 22.16 26.50 -11.49
CA LEU A 326 22.78 25.23 -11.82
C LEU A 326 21.75 24.10 -11.86
N PHE A 327 20.89 24.03 -10.85
CA PHE A 327 19.85 23.01 -10.78
C PHE A 327 18.87 23.09 -11.96
N LYS A 328 18.45 24.32 -12.29
CA LYS A 328 17.62 24.61 -13.44
C LYS A 328 18.30 24.21 -14.75
N SER A 329 19.57 24.60 -14.96
CA SER A 329 20.30 24.29 -16.18
C SER A 329 20.43 22.79 -16.44
N VAL A 330 20.59 21.99 -15.39
CA VAL A 330 20.63 20.52 -15.50
C VAL A 330 19.30 19.98 -16.00
N LEU A 331 18.19 20.47 -15.48
CA LEU A 331 16.86 20.01 -15.87
C LEU A 331 16.45 20.49 -17.27
N GLU A 332 16.91 21.69 -17.69
CA GLU A 332 16.61 22.25 -19.02
C GLU A 332 17.30 21.50 -20.17
N VAL A 333 18.46 20.92 -19.91
CA VAL A 333 19.23 20.17 -20.93
C VAL A 333 18.67 18.77 -21.13
N ASP A 334 17.93 18.20 -20.18
CA ASP A 334 17.35 16.87 -20.33
C ASP A 334 16.22 16.91 -21.39
N PRO A 335 16.38 16.21 -22.54
CA PRO A 335 15.41 16.24 -23.62
C PRO A 335 14.05 15.66 -23.25
N MET A 336 13.99 14.85 -22.17
CA MET A 336 12.75 14.26 -21.67
C MET A 336 11.96 15.21 -20.76
N VAL A 337 12.54 16.36 -20.39
CA VAL A 337 11.94 17.29 -19.45
C VAL A 337 11.33 18.49 -20.19
N ASN A 338 10.11 18.85 -19.81
CA ASN A 338 9.49 20.13 -20.10
C ASN A 338 9.47 20.94 -18.81
N LEU A 339 10.44 21.86 -18.66
CA LEU A 339 10.66 22.57 -17.41
C LEU A 339 9.92 23.90 -17.38
N VAL A 340 9.13 24.10 -16.34
CA VAL A 340 8.65 25.42 -15.91
C VAL A 340 9.31 25.75 -14.59
N SER A 341 10.01 26.87 -14.51
CA SER A 341 10.63 27.32 -13.28
C SER A 341 9.99 28.61 -12.78
N VAL A 342 9.73 28.66 -11.50
CA VAL A 342 9.11 29.79 -10.78
C VAL A 342 10.02 30.15 -9.62
N CYS A 343 10.61 31.33 -9.67
CA CYS A 343 11.48 31.83 -8.62
C CYS A 343 10.90 33.10 -8.01
N GLN A 344 10.77 33.16 -6.71
CA GLN A 344 10.36 34.40 -6.04
C GLN A 344 11.53 35.39 -6.01
N VAL A 345 11.27 36.65 -6.38
CA VAL A 345 12.30 37.70 -6.37
C VAL A 345 12.03 38.69 -5.24
N PRO A 346 13.08 39.39 -4.75
CA PRO A 346 12.92 40.44 -3.76
C PRO A 346 11.91 41.48 -4.21
N GLY A 347 11.06 41.92 -3.29
CA GLY A 347 9.98 42.87 -3.60
C GLY A 347 8.62 42.23 -3.87
N GLY A 348 8.52 40.89 -3.76
CA GLY A 348 7.25 40.15 -3.83
C GLY A 348 6.82 39.76 -5.24
N GLY A 349 7.67 39.96 -6.25
CA GLY A 349 7.45 39.49 -7.62
C GLY A 349 7.85 38.05 -7.80
N VAL A 350 7.50 37.49 -8.97
CA VAL A 350 7.84 36.13 -9.38
C VAL A 350 8.47 36.16 -10.76
N HIS A 351 9.60 35.47 -10.91
CA HIS A 351 10.25 35.27 -12.20
C HIS A 351 9.90 33.90 -12.72
N VAL A 352 9.27 33.85 -13.89
CA VAL A 352 8.81 32.60 -14.53
C VAL A 352 9.59 32.37 -15.80
N GLN A 353 10.05 31.14 -16.01
CA GLN A 353 10.73 30.70 -17.24
C GLN A 353 10.15 29.35 -17.68
N GLY A 354 10.17 29.11 -18.99
CA GLY A 354 9.50 28.00 -19.65
C GLY A 354 8.08 28.36 -20.09
N GLU A 355 7.33 27.39 -20.58
CA GLU A 355 5.93 27.55 -20.98
C GLU A 355 5.01 27.04 -19.87
N PRO A 356 4.40 27.94 -19.06
CA PRO A 356 3.58 27.53 -17.94
C PRO A 356 2.33 26.77 -18.38
N LEU A 357 2.07 25.63 -17.76
CA LEU A 357 0.83 24.85 -17.95
C LEU A 357 -0.33 25.39 -17.12
N HIS A 358 -0.03 26.20 -16.13
CA HIS A 358 -1.02 26.80 -15.23
C HIS A 358 -1.32 28.26 -15.59
N ARG A 359 -2.49 28.72 -15.15
CA ARG A 359 -2.93 30.11 -15.34
C ARG A 359 -2.25 31.02 -14.32
N ASN A 360 -2.04 32.29 -14.75
CA ASN A 360 -1.47 33.34 -13.90
C ASN A 360 -0.13 32.95 -13.22
N PRO A 361 0.88 32.53 -14.00
CA PRO A 361 2.15 32.10 -13.44
C PRO A 361 2.89 33.22 -12.68
N GLU A 362 2.58 34.49 -12.96
CA GLU A 362 3.11 35.66 -12.28
C GLU A 362 2.63 35.77 -10.82
N GLN A 363 1.60 35.03 -10.42
CA GLN A 363 1.12 34.98 -9.04
C GLN A 363 1.88 33.96 -8.17
N GLY A 364 2.90 33.33 -8.72
CA GLY A 364 3.77 32.39 -8.03
C GLY A 364 3.30 30.94 -8.12
N LEU A 365 3.19 30.29 -6.97
CA LEU A 365 2.79 28.89 -6.91
C LEU A 365 1.41 28.67 -7.52
N VAL A 366 1.27 27.54 -8.20
CA VAL A 366 0.00 27.13 -8.83
C VAL A 366 -1.16 27.28 -7.87
N SER A 367 -2.16 28.07 -8.26
CA SER A 367 -3.25 28.47 -7.39
C SER A 367 -4.39 27.44 -7.35
N SER A 368 -4.56 26.66 -8.39
CA SER A 368 -5.63 25.67 -8.47
C SER A 368 -5.11 24.25 -8.52
N ARG A 369 -5.85 23.34 -7.91
CA ARG A 369 -5.62 21.90 -7.98
C ARG A 369 -5.55 21.41 -9.44
N ALA A 370 -6.50 21.86 -10.28
CA ALA A 370 -6.58 21.45 -11.68
C ALA A 370 -5.34 21.87 -12.49
N ASP A 371 -4.79 23.05 -12.19
CA ASP A 371 -3.57 23.53 -12.85
C ASP A 371 -2.32 22.81 -12.33
N LEU A 372 -2.26 22.48 -11.03
CA LEU A 372 -1.17 21.68 -10.46
C LEU A 372 -1.12 20.28 -11.07
N PHE A 373 -2.29 19.68 -11.32
CA PHE A 373 -2.39 18.33 -11.86
C PHE A 373 -1.94 18.18 -13.33
N LYS A 374 -1.68 19.29 -14.03
CA LYS A 374 -1.07 19.28 -15.37
C LYS A 374 0.43 18.93 -15.35
N TYR A 375 1.07 19.07 -14.20
CA TYR A 375 2.48 18.70 -14.02
C TYR A 375 2.60 17.23 -13.61
N ASP A 376 3.75 16.65 -13.96
CA ASP A 376 4.11 15.27 -13.57
C ASP A 376 4.98 15.27 -12.32
N VAL A 377 5.86 16.26 -12.18
CA VAL A 377 6.78 16.38 -11.05
C VAL A 377 6.79 17.82 -10.54
N VAL A 378 6.73 17.99 -9.24
CA VAL A 378 6.91 19.28 -8.55
C VAL A 378 8.19 19.22 -7.73
N VAL A 379 9.06 20.20 -7.91
CA VAL A 379 10.31 20.35 -7.16
C VAL A 379 10.23 21.61 -6.33
N LEU A 380 10.27 21.49 -5.01
CA LEU A 380 10.29 22.61 -4.07
C LEU A 380 11.70 22.79 -3.52
N ARG A 381 12.29 23.95 -3.76
CA ARG A 381 13.62 24.31 -3.29
C ARG A 381 13.55 25.53 -2.40
N ASP A 382 13.93 25.34 -1.16
CA ASP A 382 14.00 26.43 -0.15
C ASP A 382 12.75 27.35 -0.13
N VAL A 383 11.58 26.72 -0.14
CA VAL A 383 10.29 27.39 -0.18
C VAL A 383 9.69 27.39 1.22
N PRO A 384 9.76 28.48 2.00
CA PRO A 384 9.15 28.50 3.31
C PRO A 384 7.62 28.46 3.23
N ARG A 385 6.98 27.93 4.27
CA ARG A 385 5.53 27.74 4.34
C ARG A 385 4.73 28.99 4.02
N ASN A 386 5.21 30.17 4.43
CA ASN A 386 4.51 31.45 4.22
C ASN A 386 4.41 31.86 2.74
N LEU A 387 5.30 31.35 1.86
CA LEU A 387 5.26 31.62 0.41
C LEU A 387 4.11 30.90 -0.30
N PHE A 388 3.50 29.92 0.33
CA PHE A 388 2.31 29.29 -0.21
C PHE A 388 1.04 30.15 -0.05
N ARG A 389 1.13 31.31 0.60
CA ARG A 389 0.02 32.25 0.76
C ARG A 389 -0.04 33.22 -0.42
N ALA A 390 -1.04 33.11 -1.27
CA ALA A 390 -1.31 34.10 -2.32
C ALA A 390 -2.80 34.04 -2.74
N GLY A 391 -3.32 35.19 -3.22
CA GLY A 391 -4.59 35.24 -3.95
C GLY A 391 -5.85 34.85 -3.17
N GLY A 392 -5.86 35.01 -1.84
CA GLY A 392 -7.04 34.67 -1.01
C GLY A 392 -7.10 33.24 -0.48
N ASP A 393 -6.28 32.35 -1.00
CA ASP A 393 -6.17 30.97 -0.48
C ASP A 393 -5.36 30.93 0.82
N THR A 394 -5.71 29.97 1.67
CA THR A 394 -4.90 29.71 2.86
C THR A 394 -3.65 28.93 2.48
N THR A 395 -2.56 29.17 3.19
CA THR A 395 -1.33 28.37 3.06
C THR A 395 -1.64 26.87 3.11
N GLU A 396 -2.48 26.45 4.04
CA GLU A 396 -2.80 25.04 4.26
C GLU A 396 -3.60 24.43 3.10
N SER A 397 -4.50 25.17 2.45
CA SER A 397 -5.26 24.65 1.30
C SER A 397 -4.34 24.33 0.12
N ARG A 398 -3.30 25.14 -0.11
CA ARG A 398 -2.31 24.88 -1.17
C ARG A 398 -1.38 23.73 -0.85
N LEU A 399 -0.95 23.61 0.41
CA LEU A 399 -0.16 22.46 0.85
C LEU A 399 -0.94 21.15 0.73
N ARG A 400 -2.25 21.19 1.06
CA ARG A 400 -3.15 20.04 0.81
C ARG A 400 -3.31 19.72 -0.67
N ALA A 401 -3.35 20.71 -1.55
CA ALA A 401 -3.38 20.47 -2.99
C ALA A 401 -2.13 19.72 -3.48
N ILE A 402 -0.94 20.03 -2.91
CA ILE A 402 0.30 19.28 -3.20
C ILE A 402 0.22 17.85 -2.65
N VAL A 403 -0.32 17.66 -1.44
CA VAL A 403 -0.55 16.33 -0.89
C VAL A 403 -1.49 15.52 -1.78
N GLU A 404 -2.59 16.12 -2.25
CA GLU A 404 -3.50 15.45 -3.19
C GLU A 404 -2.87 15.19 -4.57
N PHE A 405 -2.03 16.09 -5.05
CA PHE A 405 -1.23 15.87 -6.26
C PHE A 405 -0.39 14.60 -6.15
N VAL A 406 0.24 14.36 -5.00
CA VAL A 406 1.00 13.13 -4.77
C VAL A 406 0.06 11.94 -4.57
N THR A 407 -0.84 12.03 -3.59
CA THR A 407 -1.58 10.86 -3.10
C THR A 407 -2.67 10.36 -4.03
N LYS A 408 -3.34 11.28 -4.76
CA LYS A 408 -4.49 10.94 -5.62
C LYS A 408 -4.14 10.94 -7.10
N ARG A 409 -3.41 11.98 -7.57
CA ARG A 409 -3.02 12.07 -8.99
C ARG A 409 -1.84 11.15 -9.32
N GLY A 410 -1.06 10.76 -8.32
CA GLY A 410 0.17 9.98 -8.55
C GLY A 410 1.34 10.82 -9.05
N GLY A 411 1.31 12.14 -8.85
CA GLY A 411 2.40 13.02 -9.19
C GLY A 411 3.62 12.84 -8.28
N GLY A 412 4.79 13.21 -8.78
CA GLY A 412 6.04 13.17 -8.04
C GLY A 412 6.36 14.47 -7.32
N LEU A 413 6.82 14.38 -6.10
CA LEU A 413 7.27 15.54 -5.32
C LEU A 413 8.73 15.39 -4.93
N MET A 414 9.54 16.40 -5.19
CA MET A 414 10.88 16.53 -4.63
C MET A 414 10.93 17.75 -3.71
N VAL A 415 11.42 17.58 -2.49
CA VAL A 415 11.69 18.68 -1.56
C VAL A 415 13.18 18.72 -1.27
N CYS A 416 13.81 19.85 -1.59
CA CYS A 416 15.24 20.05 -1.38
C CYS A 416 15.51 20.82 -0.10
N GLY A 417 16.65 20.54 0.52
CA GLY A 417 17.17 21.28 1.65
C GLY A 417 17.39 22.76 1.32
N GLY A 418 17.52 23.57 2.33
CA GLY A 418 17.73 25.01 2.25
C GLY A 418 17.66 25.68 3.60
N GLN A 419 17.68 27.02 3.61
CA GLN A 419 17.64 27.77 4.87
C GLN A 419 16.23 27.82 5.48
N ASP A 420 15.20 27.92 4.61
CA ASP A 420 13.82 28.17 4.99
C ASP A 420 12.89 26.99 4.59
N VAL A 421 13.33 25.78 4.76
CA VAL A 421 12.58 24.56 4.41
C VAL A 421 12.55 23.60 5.61
N TYR A 422 11.71 22.60 5.56
CA TYR A 422 11.47 21.63 6.62
C TYR A 422 11.10 22.31 7.96
N ARG A 423 11.80 22.03 9.05
CA ARG A 423 11.54 22.65 10.36
C ARG A 423 11.76 24.17 10.34
N ALA A 424 12.85 24.64 9.71
CA ALA A 424 13.10 26.07 9.57
C ALA A 424 12.01 26.77 8.73
N GLY A 425 11.43 26.07 7.77
CA GLY A 425 10.34 26.57 6.92
C GLY A 425 8.93 26.35 7.49
N GLY A 426 8.79 25.71 8.68
CA GLY A 426 7.51 25.49 9.35
C GLY A 426 6.69 24.31 8.77
N TYR A 427 7.35 23.31 8.17
CA TYR A 427 6.67 22.17 7.53
C TYR A 427 6.18 21.13 8.53
N GLU A 428 6.75 21.05 9.73
CA GLU A 428 6.45 20.06 10.76
C GLU A 428 4.97 20.07 11.20
N THR A 429 4.31 21.21 11.08
CA THR A 429 2.89 21.39 11.43
C THR A 429 1.98 21.55 10.20
N SER A 430 2.48 21.24 9.01
CA SER A 430 1.75 21.36 7.75
C SER A 430 1.34 20.01 7.18
N ALA A 431 0.39 20.00 6.25
CA ALA A 431 -0.02 18.81 5.52
C ALA A 431 1.15 18.14 4.78
N LEU A 432 2.17 18.91 4.33
CA LEU A 432 3.35 18.34 3.68
C LEU A 432 4.12 17.35 4.57
N ALA A 433 4.11 17.57 5.90
CA ALA A 433 4.75 16.65 6.82
C ALA A 433 4.24 15.20 6.65
N GLU A 434 3.00 15.02 6.22
CA GLU A 434 2.39 13.69 6.04
C GLU A 434 3.09 12.87 4.94
N VAL A 435 3.47 13.54 3.85
CA VAL A 435 4.01 12.89 2.63
C VAL A 435 5.53 12.89 2.54
N LEU A 436 6.22 13.69 3.34
CA LEU A 436 7.68 13.71 3.36
C LEU A 436 8.27 12.38 3.88
N PRO A 437 9.43 11.92 3.37
CA PRO A 437 10.09 10.70 3.84
C PRO A 437 10.72 10.86 5.22
N PHE A 438 10.66 12.06 5.80
CA PHE A 438 11.26 12.42 7.07
C PHE A 438 10.20 12.61 8.15
N ASP A 439 10.51 12.16 9.36
CA ASP A 439 9.77 12.49 10.57
C ASP A 439 10.35 13.78 11.16
N LEU A 440 9.76 14.91 10.76
CA LEU A 440 10.20 16.24 11.20
C LEU A 440 9.88 16.52 12.68
N GLY A 441 9.30 15.56 13.37
CA GLY A 441 8.65 15.69 14.66
C GLY A 441 9.49 16.24 15.80
N THR A 442 8.81 16.40 16.91
CA THR A 442 9.16 17.08 18.15
C THR A 442 10.28 16.41 18.99
N HIS A 443 10.85 15.31 18.52
CA HIS A 443 11.73 14.47 19.34
C HIS A 443 13.18 14.95 19.43
N ASP A 444 13.54 15.97 18.63
CA ASP A 444 14.89 16.50 18.64
C ASP A 444 14.81 18.03 18.74
N SER A 445 15.07 18.55 19.95
CA SER A 445 15.15 19.97 20.24
C SER A 445 16.43 20.63 19.70
N GLY A 446 17.18 19.93 18.83
CA GLY A 446 18.41 20.45 18.25
C GLY A 446 18.19 21.56 17.24
N GLU A 447 19.28 22.19 16.86
CA GLU A 447 19.32 23.22 15.83
C GLU A 447 18.63 22.73 14.54
N PRO A 448 17.94 23.61 13.82
CA PRO A 448 17.22 23.25 12.59
C PRO A 448 18.17 22.82 11.45
N GLN A 449 19.46 23.14 11.58
CA GLN A 449 20.49 22.83 10.60
C GLN A 449 21.74 22.25 11.27
N PHE A 450 22.41 21.36 10.55
CA PHE A 450 23.74 20.87 10.89
C PHE A 450 24.76 21.55 9.98
N GLU A 451 25.73 22.21 10.58
CA GLU A 451 26.81 22.89 9.87
C GLU A 451 27.96 21.94 9.50
N GLY A 452 28.89 22.43 8.68
CA GLY A 452 30.14 21.81 8.33
C GLY A 452 30.08 20.83 7.17
N GLN A 453 31.27 20.53 6.67
CA GLN A 453 31.44 19.67 5.50
C GLN A 453 31.33 18.18 5.88
N PHE A 454 30.67 17.41 5.00
CA PHE A 454 30.46 15.99 5.21
C PHE A 454 30.46 15.20 3.89
N PHE A 455 30.74 13.92 3.97
CA PHE A 455 30.50 12.98 2.89
C PHE A 455 29.06 12.43 2.97
N ALA A 456 28.41 12.31 1.83
CA ALA A 456 27.16 11.58 1.74
C ALA A 456 27.47 10.08 1.64
N GLU A 457 26.89 9.30 2.54
CA GLU A 457 27.11 7.86 2.65
C GLU A 457 25.90 7.12 2.07
N VAL A 458 26.14 6.16 1.16
CA VAL A 458 25.07 5.31 0.62
C VAL A 458 24.58 4.39 1.74
N ALA A 459 23.28 4.44 2.04
CA ALA A 459 22.68 3.58 3.04
C ALA A 459 22.84 2.09 2.63
N PRO A 460 23.15 1.18 3.56
CA PRO A 460 23.35 -0.25 3.24
C PRO A 460 22.16 -0.89 2.50
N THR A 461 20.96 -0.45 2.83
CA THR A 461 19.70 -0.90 2.19
C THR A 461 19.47 -0.33 0.80
N ALA A 462 20.22 0.69 0.39
CA ALA A 462 20.06 1.37 -0.88
C ALA A 462 21.10 0.95 -1.94
N VAL A 463 21.95 -0.02 -1.62
CA VAL A 463 22.91 -0.54 -2.61
C VAL A 463 22.15 -1.17 -3.76
N GLY A 464 22.38 -0.64 -4.98
CA GLY A 464 21.65 -1.06 -6.18
C GLY A 464 20.33 -0.34 -6.46
N HIS A 465 19.91 0.59 -5.60
CA HIS A 465 18.69 1.36 -5.84
C HIS A 465 18.78 2.20 -7.14
N PRO A 466 17.76 2.20 -8.01
CA PRO A 466 17.79 2.86 -9.32
C PRO A 466 18.16 4.34 -9.27
N LEU A 467 17.72 5.07 -8.24
CA LEU A 467 18.05 6.50 -8.07
C LEU A 467 19.55 6.75 -7.88
N LEU A 468 20.28 5.82 -7.28
CA LEU A 468 21.71 5.94 -7.01
C LEU A 468 22.58 5.34 -8.09
N ARG A 469 21.98 4.93 -9.20
CA ARG A 469 22.70 4.35 -10.34
C ARG A 469 23.19 5.46 -11.26
N LEU A 470 24.39 5.96 -10.99
CA LEU A 470 25.07 6.95 -11.81
C LEU A 470 25.80 6.30 -13.00
N LEU A 471 26.23 5.05 -12.85
CA LEU A 471 26.94 4.27 -13.88
C LEU A 471 26.29 2.89 -14.04
N PRO A 472 26.36 2.29 -15.25
CA PRO A 472 25.78 0.97 -15.51
C PRO A 472 26.44 -0.14 -14.70
N ASP A 473 27.77 -0.14 -14.58
CA ASP A 473 28.52 -1.13 -13.82
C ASP A 473 28.41 -0.87 -12.32
N ALA A 474 28.13 -1.91 -11.54
CA ALA A 474 27.89 -1.78 -10.11
C ALA A 474 29.18 -1.46 -9.31
N ALA A 475 30.33 -1.95 -9.73
CA ALA A 475 31.60 -1.69 -9.06
C ALA A 475 32.09 -0.27 -9.34
N GLU A 476 31.99 0.18 -10.58
CA GLU A 476 32.30 1.55 -10.99
C GLU A 476 31.34 2.55 -10.31
N ASN A 477 30.05 2.23 -10.26
CA ASN A 477 29.06 3.05 -9.57
C ASN A 477 29.38 3.22 -8.09
N ARG A 478 29.81 2.15 -7.40
CA ARG A 478 30.24 2.22 -6.00
C ARG A 478 31.50 3.08 -5.83
N GLN A 479 32.48 2.94 -6.73
CA GLN A 479 33.68 3.79 -6.73
C GLN A 479 33.31 5.27 -6.95
N ARG A 480 32.38 5.54 -7.87
CA ARG A 480 31.86 6.90 -8.11
C ARG A 480 31.27 7.51 -6.83
N TRP A 481 30.42 6.79 -6.11
CA TRP A 481 29.85 7.26 -4.84
C TRP A 481 30.91 7.50 -3.77
N ASN A 482 31.94 6.67 -3.67
CA ASN A 482 33.04 6.85 -2.72
C ASN A 482 33.93 8.06 -3.06
N ALA A 483 33.97 8.46 -4.33
CA ALA A 483 34.74 9.59 -4.81
C ALA A 483 33.96 10.92 -4.82
N MET A 484 32.71 10.91 -4.34
CA MET A 484 31.88 12.12 -4.32
C MET A 484 32.48 13.20 -3.40
N PRO A 485 32.48 14.46 -3.85
CA PRO A 485 33.01 15.55 -3.03
C PRO A 485 32.09 15.83 -1.85
N LYS A 486 32.68 16.42 -0.79
CA LYS A 486 31.96 16.83 0.40
C LYS A 486 30.89 17.87 0.07
N LEU A 487 29.73 17.68 0.66
CA LEU A 487 28.69 18.67 0.77
C LEU A 487 28.93 19.55 2.01
N ASP A 488 28.17 20.64 2.16
CA ASP A 488 28.33 21.59 3.24
C ASP A 488 26.96 21.95 3.83
N GLY A 489 26.79 21.72 5.12
CA GLY A 489 25.54 21.92 5.80
C GLY A 489 24.39 21.01 5.35
N SER A 490 23.46 20.76 6.24
CA SER A 490 22.20 20.08 5.93
C SER A 490 21.14 20.42 6.95
N ASN A 491 19.87 20.33 6.54
CA ASN A 491 18.77 20.46 7.47
C ASN A 491 18.73 19.29 8.47
N ASN A 492 18.35 19.60 9.70
CA ASN A 492 17.97 18.61 10.68
C ASN A 492 16.51 18.18 10.40
N VAL A 493 16.37 17.10 9.65
CA VAL A 493 15.06 16.54 9.26
C VAL A 493 14.60 15.41 10.19
N GLY A 494 15.26 15.26 11.35
CA GLY A 494 14.94 14.22 12.33
C GLY A 494 15.40 12.84 11.90
N ARG A 495 14.48 11.96 11.58
CA ARG A 495 14.74 10.57 11.16
C ARG A 495 13.92 10.19 9.94
N PHE A 496 14.27 9.11 9.29
CA PHE A 496 13.42 8.52 8.27
C PHE A 496 12.12 7.97 8.87
N LYS A 497 11.01 8.13 8.16
CA LYS A 497 9.76 7.44 8.50
C LYS A 497 9.89 5.93 8.25
N PRO A 498 9.10 5.09 8.94
CA PRO A 498 9.15 3.63 8.77
C PRO A 498 8.92 3.14 7.33
N LEU A 499 8.09 3.85 6.54
CA LEU A 499 7.80 3.52 5.15
C LEU A 499 8.76 4.18 4.15
N ALA A 500 9.69 4.99 4.61
CA ALA A 500 10.66 5.62 3.75
C ALA A 500 11.85 4.68 3.50
N THR A 501 12.34 4.70 2.27
CA THR A 501 13.60 4.04 1.91
C THR A 501 14.75 5.03 2.08
N PRO A 502 15.67 4.82 3.04
CA PRO A 502 16.89 5.60 3.17
C PRO A 502 17.78 5.38 1.95
N LEU A 503 18.22 6.45 1.30
CA LEU A 503 19.15 6.38 0.17
C LEU A 503 20.54 6.86 0.56
N LEU A 504 20.62 8.07 1.10
CA LEU A 504 21.87 8.65 1.58
C LEU A 504 21.71 9.11 3.02
N THR A 505 22.78 8.96 3.78
CA THR A 505 22.91 9.39 5.17
C THR A 505 24.16 10.24 5.34
N ARG A 506 24.27 10.91 6.46
CA ARG A 506 25.52 11.53 6.94
C ARG A 506 25.71 11.26 8.42
N THR A 507 26.95 11.25 8.86
CA THR A 507 27.30 11.23 10.27
C THR A 507 27.46 12.66 10.78
N VAL A 508 26.83 12.98 11.90
CA VAL A 508 26.94 14.27 12.62
C VAL A 508 27.41 14.02 14.05
N GLN A 509 28.18 14.95 14.59
CA GLN A 509 28.55 14.94 16.01
C GLN A 509 27.49 15.71 16.80
N VAL A 510 26.87 15.05 17.76
CA VAL A 510 25.88 15.66 18.66
C VAL A 510 26.37 15.64 20.09
N PRO A 511 25.98 16.60 20.93
CA PRO A 511 26.31 16.55 22.35
C PRO A 511 25.77 15.28 22.99
N GLY A 512 26.65 14.49 23.56
CA GLY A 512 26.35 13.31 24.36
C GLY A 512 26.17 13.62 25.84
N LYS A 513 25.98 12.58 26.65
CA LYS A 513 25.95 12.72 28.10
C LYS A 513 27.39 12.99 28.63
N ASN A 514 27.51 13.86 29.63
CA ASN A 514 28.78 14.20 30.30
C ASN A 514 29.83 14.93 29.43
N ASP A 515 29.43 15.94 28.66
CA ASP A 515 30.33 16.73 27.77
C ASP A 515 31.06 15.89 26.71
N THR A 516 30.61 14.69 26.42
CA THR A 516 31.11 13.89 25.31
C THR A 516 30.39 14.27 24.00
N THR A 517 31.06 14.04 22.87
CA THR A 517 30.43 14.08 21.55
C THR A 517 30.14 12.66 21.10
N GLU A 518 28.94 12.42 20.60
CA GLU A 518 28.52 11.15 20.03
C GLU A 518 28.28 11.29 18.53
N ASP A 519 28.75 10.31 17.75
CA ASP A 519 28.47 10.23 16.34
C ASP A 519 27.04 9.71 16.12
N ARG A 520 26.23 10.45 15.37
CA ARG A 520 24.87 10.08 15.03
C ARG A 520 24.67 10.10 13.52
N THR A 521 24.17 9.01 12.97
CA THR A 521 23.76 8.93 11.57
C THR A 521 22.39 9.59 11.39
N VAL A 522 22.31 10.57 10.49
CA VAL A 522 21.09 11.34 10.20
C VAL A 522 20.71 11.23 8.73
N PRO A 523 19.41 11.41 8.39
CA PRO A 523 18.94 11.38 7.01
C PRO A 523 19.57 12.47 6.15
N MET A 524 19.88 12.11 4.89
CA MET A 524 20.33 13.08 3.90
C MET A 524 19.46 13.03 2.64
N LEU A 525 19.21 11.85 2.08
CA LEU A 525 18.31 11.64 0.92
C LEU A 525 17.46 10.41 1.19
N GLY A 526 16.17 10.53 0.99
CA GLY A 526 15.25 9.40 1.12
C GLY A 526 14.07 9.51 0.17
N VAL A 527 13.44 8.38 -0.07
CA VAL A 527 12.23 8.27 -0.91
C VAL A 527 11.12 7.60 -0.13
N MET A 528 9.88 7.93 -0.49
CA MET A 528 8.68 7.29 0.05
C MET A 528 7.60 7.26 -1.02
N THR A 529 6.91 6.14 -1.15
CA THR A 529 5.68 6.03 -1.93
C THR A 529 4.50 6.39 -1.04
N VAL A 530 3.63 7.29 -1.49
CA VAL A 530 2.49 7.77 -0.71
C VAL A 530 1.26 7.84 -1.61
N GLY A 531 0.28 6.99 -1.32
CA GLY A 531 -0.86 6.82 -2.22
C GLY A 531 -0.39 6.35 -3.59
N GLU A 532 -0.80 7.05 -4.63
CA GLU A 532 -0.44 6.73 -6.03
C GLU A 532 0.89 7.38 -6.48
N GLY A 533 1.49 8.25 -5.67
CA GLY A 533 2.67 9.02 -6.04
C GLY A 533 3.91 8.71 -5.21
N LYS A 534 4.99 9.41 -5.54
CA LYS A 534 6.29 9.23 -4.91
C LYS A 534 6.86 10.56 -4.44
N VAL A 535 7.57 10.52 -3.33
CA VAL A 535 8.22 11.69 -2.74
C VAL A 535 9.70 11.43 -2.53
N VAL A 536 10.53 12.36 -2.98
CA VAL A 536 11.97 12.40 -2.68
C VAL A 536 12.23 13.60 -1.78
N GLY A 537 12.89 13.37 -0.66
CA GLY A 537 13.37 14.44 0.21
C GLY A 537 14.89 14.44 0.30
N THR A 538 15.52 15.60 0.16
CA THR A 538 16.95 15.77 0.46
C THR A 538 17.15 16.84 1.52
N ALA A 539 17.96 16.54 2.53
CA ALA A 539 18.31 17.47 3.57
C ALA A 539 19.47 18.41 3.18
N ALA A 540 20.20 18.08 2.11
CA ALA A 540 21.31 18.91 1.66
C ALA A 540 20.85 20.01 0.69
N ASP A 541 21.44 21.18 0.84
CA ASP A 541 21.27 22.32 -0.04
C ASP A 541 22.39 22.40 -1.09
N THR A 542 23.57 21.95 -0.76
CA THR A 542 24.80 22.14 -1.54
C THR A 542 25.09 21.04 -2.57
N LEU A 543 24.04 20.37 -3.08
CA LEU A 543 24.17 19.34 -4.12
C LEU A 543 24.84 19.88 -5.40
N TRP A 544 24.78 21.18 -5.64
CA TRP A 544 25.45 21.83 -6.77
C TRP A 544 26.96 21.57 -6.82
N ARG A 545 27.60 21.25 -5.68
CA ARG A 545 29.02 20.88 -5.62
C ARG A 545 29.33 19.63 -6.46
N TRP A 546 28.35 18.76 -6.62
CA TRP A 546 28.47 17.58 -7.47
C TRP A 546 28.34 17.88 -8.97
N GLN A 547 27.86 19.08 -9.33
CA GLN A 547 27.84 19.57 -10.71
C GLN A 547 29.17 20.16 -11.16
N LEU A 548 29.88 20.80 -10.25
CA LEU A 548 31.11 21.53 -10.55
C LEU A 548 32.36 20.65 -10.31
N GLN A 549 32.35 19.42 -10.84
CA GLN A 549 33.48 18.49 -10.67
C GLN A 549 34.17 18.26 -12.02
N PRO A 550 35.39 18.79 -12.22
CA PRO A 550 36.11 18.64 -13.48
C PRO A 550 36.59 17.20 -13.73
N ASP A 551 36.69 16.38 -12.71
CA ASP A 551 37.21 15.01 -12.78
C ASP A 551 36.18 14.00 -13.32
N PHE A 552 34.96 14.42 -13.61
CA PHE A 552 33.92 13.56 -14.13
C PHE A 552 33.45 14.04 -15.50
N ASP A 553 33.48 13.17 -16.48
CA ASP A 553 32.98 13.45 -17.84
C ASP A 553 31.47 13.79 -17.79
N ASP A 554 30.71 13.02 -17.01
CA ASP A 554 29.30 13.28 -16.72
C ASP A 554 29.15 13.75 -15.26
N PRO A 555 28.69 14.99 -15.01
CA PRO A 555 28.53 15.50 -13.67
C PRO A 555 27.52 14.67 -12.88
N PRO A 556 27.88 14.20 -11.67
CA PRO A 556 27.02 13.33 -10.87
C PRO A 556 25.63 13.90 -10.56
N LEU A 557 25.53 15.23 -10.37
CA LEU A 557 24.23 15.87 -10.12
C LEU A 557 23.30 15.74 -11.33
N THR A 558 23.83 15.87 -12.55
CA THR A 558 23.03 15.70 -13.77
C THR A 558 22.39 14.33 -13.83
N MET A 559 23.17 13.29 -13.57
CA MET A 559 22.67 11.92 -13.58
C MET A 559 21.69 11.65 -12.43
N LEU A 560 22.00 12.14 -11.25
CA LEU A 560 21.12 11.98 -10.08
C LEU A 560 19.77 12.65 -10.29
N LEU A 561 19.74 13.90 -10.78
CA LEU A 561 18.48 14.63 -11.04
C LEU A 561 17.66 13.97 -12.15
N ALA A 562 18.32 13.53 -13.21
CA ALA A 562 17.66 12.79 -14.27
C ALA A 562 16.99 11.51 -13.74
N ASN A 563 17.70 10.75 -12.90
CA ASN A 563 17.15 9.56 -12.25
C ASN A 563 15.98 9.92 -11.31
N ILE A 564 16.11 10.99 -10.51
CA ILE A 564 15.05 11.43 -9.60
C ILE A 564 13.80 11.84 -10.37
N VAL A 565 13.93 12.64 -11.42
CA VAL A 565 12.79 13.11 -12.23
C VAL A 565 12.07 11.93 -12.89
N ARG A 566 12.83 11.01 -13.51
CA ARG A 566 12.25 9.80 -14.12
C ARG A 566 11.59 8.88 -13.11
N TYR A 567 12.17 8.73 -11.92
CA TYR A 567 11.61 7.92 -10.85
C TYR A 567 10.32 8.51 -10.27
N LEU A 568 10.27 9.84 -10.13
CA LEU A 568 9.13 10.58 -9.61
C LEU A 568 7.98 10.68 -10.62
N ALA A 569 8.32 10.76 -11.92
CA ALA A 569 7.31 10.91 -12.96
C ALA A 569 6.31 9.74 -12.93
N PRO A 570 5.01 10.03 -12.95
CA PRO A 570 4.02 8.98 -13.11
C PRO A 570 4.24 8.25 -14.44
N PRO A 571 3.89 6.97 -14.52
CA PRO A 571 3.92 6.24 -15.77
C PRO A 571 3.09 6.97 -16.85
N PRO A 572 3.50 6.94 -18.11
CA PRO A 572 2.83 7.69 -19.19
C PRO A 572 1.38 7.19 -19.46
N ASP A 573 1.07 5.96 -19.10
CA ASP A 573 -0.27 5.36 -19.14
C ASP A 573 -1.24 5.98 -18.13
N ARG A 574 -0.72 6.60 -17.05
CA ARG A 574 -1.52 7.26 -16.01
C ARG A 574 -1.85 8.73 -16.30
N LYS A 575 -1.52 9.27 -17.47
CA LYS A 575 -1.93 10.64 -17.81
C LYS A 575 -3.45 10.69 -18.01
N ALA A 576 -4.09 11.72 -17.43
CA ALA A 576 -5.55 11.90 -17.40
C ALA A 576 -6.24 11.86 -18.78
N GLU A 577 -5.51 12.14 -19.82
CA GLU A 577 -6.03 12.21 -21.21
C GLU A 577 -6.03 10.86 -21.92
N ARG A 578 -5.50 9.81 -21.31
CA ARG A 578 -5.39 8.49 -21.94
C ARG A 578 -6.12 7.45 -21.10
N PRO A 579 -7.04 6.71 -21.72
CA PRO A 579 -7.64 5.56 -21.05
C PRO A 579 -6.54 4.54 -20.77
N ILE A 580 -6.48 4.05 -19.53
CA ILE A 580 -5.63 2.92 -19.20
C ILE A 580 -6.39 1.68 -19.67
N VAL A 581 -5.81 0.98 -20.63
CA VAL A 581 -6.34 -0.28 -21.13
C VAL A 581 -5.42 -1.38 -20.66
N SER A 582 -5.93 -2.30 -19.89
CA SER A 582 -5.21 -3.50 -19.44
C SER A 582 -5.90 -4.75 -19.94
N LEU A 583 -5.10 -5.73 -20.31
CA LEU A 583 -5.54 -7.08 -20.64
C LEU A 583 -5.26 -7.98 -19.44
N ASN A 584 -6.15 -8.90 -19.15
CA ASN A 584 -5.94 -9.93 -18.14
C ASN A 584 -4.78 -10.90 -18.48
N ASP A 585 -4.42 -10.96 -19.75
CA ASP A 585 -3.29 -11.74 -20.24
C ASP A 585 -2.47 -10.90 -21.22
N ALA A 586 -1.16 -10.78 -20.99
CA ALA A 586 -0.26 -10.00 -21.82
C ALA A 586 0.07 -10.68 -23.17
N ALA A 587 -0.17 -12.01 -23.26
CA ALA A 587 0.10 -12.80 -24.46
C ALA A 587 -1.03 -13.82 -24.70
N PRO A 588 -2.27 -13.37 -25.00
CA PRO A 588 -3.40 -14.26 -25.16
C PRO A 588 -3.20 -15.22 -26.33
N GLN A 589 -3.61 -16.47 -26.14
CA GLN A 589 -3.57 -17.48 -27.20
C GLN A 589 -4.79 -17.36 -28.12
N VAL A 590 -4.66 -17.85 -29.36
CA VAL A 590 -5.77 -17.86 -30.31
C VAL A 590 -6.93 -18.70 -29.77
N GLY A 591 -8.11 -18.09 -29.64
CA GLY A 591 -9.30 -18.74 -29.09
C GLY A 591 -9.48 -18.55 -27.58
N GLN A 592 -8.54 -17.91 -26.89
CA GLN A 592 -8.65 -17.56 -25.49
C GLN A 592 -9.55 -16.31 -25.32
N GLU A 593 -10.43 -16.33 -24.32
CA GLU A 593 -11.22 -15.17 -23.93
C GLU A 593 -10.32 -14.14 -23.22
N VAL A 594 -10.32 -12.93 -23.73
CA VAL A 594 -9.51 -11.82 -23.22
C VAL A 594 -10.41 -10.80 -22.55
N LEU A 595 -10.18 -10.56 -21.27
CA LEU A 595 -10.82 -9.48 -20.53
C LEU A 595 -10.05 -8.19 -20.73
N LEU A 596 -10.68 -7.22 -21.38
CA LEU A 596 -10.14 -5.89 -21.56
C LEU A 596 -10.73 -4.97 -20.49
N SER A 597 -9.91 -4.54 -19.55
CA SER A 597 -10.28 -3.57 -18.51
C SER A 597 -9.86 -2.18 -18.93
N THR A 598 -10.73 -1.19 -18.77
CA THR A 598 -10.43 0.21 -19.10
C THR A 598 -10.68 1.08 -17.89
N ASP A 599 -9.66 1.80 -17.45
CA ASP A 599 -9.79 2.85 -16.44
C ASP A 599 -9.88 4.21 -17.14
N LEU A 600 -11.03 4.84 -17.04
CA LEU A 600 -11.30 6.16 -17.61
C LEU A 600 -11.27 7.19 -16.49
N ARG A 601 -10.34 8.12 -16.57
CA ARG A 601 -10.24 9.23 -15.62
C ARG A 601 -10.58 10.54 -16.33
N ASP A 602 -11.32 11.39 -15.65
CA ASP A 602 -11.56 12.75 -16.14
C ASP A 602 -10.38 13.68 -15.76
N ALA A 603 -10.41 14.91 -16.29
CA ALA A 603 -9.36 15.92 -16.00
C ALA A 603 -9.25 16.32 -14.52
N ASN A 604 -10.19 15.90 -13.67
CA ASN A 604 -10.21 16.22 -12.24
C ASN A 604 -9.84 15.02 -11.35
N PHE A 605 -9.63 13.83 -11.92
CA PHE A 605 -9.33 12.55 -11.25
C PHE A 605 -10.40 12.05 -10.29
#